data_d8c29bacb5c1a0d25dca174f4b324134
#
_entry.id   d8c29bacb5c1a0d25dca174f4b324134
#
_cell.length_a   1.000
_cell.length_b   1.000
_cell.length_c   1.000
_cell.angle_alpha   90.00
_cell.angle_beta   90.00
_cell.angle_gamma   90.00
#
_symmetry.space_group_name_H-M   'P 1'
#
loop_
_entity.id
_entity.type
_entity.pdbx_description
1 polymer ?
#
loop_
_entity_poly.entity_id
_entity_poly.type
_entity_poly.pdbx_seq_one_letter_code
_entity_poly.pdbx_strand_id
1 'polypeptide(L)'
;MEIRQVCAIVKRTAALVFLAGCPLLSAQRQFPIPVEVWGGYSYLRFEASKLGFADNLTLNGFNLGASLPNLYEGLGVAVDISGHYTASMEEYNFLVGPQYSYSWHGARFYGHGLFGKARDRLRQPGTTNLEPSDLHKAIALGGGVDVPLGERFSFRAVQADYLITNAFGITQHNLRFSTGLIVRFGKKK
;
A
#
# COMPACT_ATOMS: atom_id res chain seq x y z
N MET A 1 23.33 -28.78 -16.24
CA MET A 1 24.24 -27.59 -16.27
C MET A 1 23.41 -26.30 -16.34
N GLU A 2 22.39 -26.06 -15.46
CA GLU A 2 21.54 -24.85 -15.57
C GLU A 2 21.16 -24.17 -14.25
N ILE A 3 21.28 -24.83 -13.13
CA ILE A 3 20.86 -24.25 -11.83
C ILE A 3 21.81 -23.14 -11.33
N ARG A 4 23.08 -23.16 -11.74
CA ARG A 4 24.06 -22.13 -11.33
C ARG A 4 23.91 -20.78 -12.03
N GLN A 5 23.33 -20.74 -13.24
CA GLN A 5 23.13 -19.48 -13.97
C GLN A 5 21.91 -18.71 -13.45
N VAL A 6 20.85 -19.37 -13.06
CA VAL A 6 19.63 -18.71 -12.53
C VAL A 6 19.92 -18.01 -11.19
N CYS A 7 20.74 -18.62 -10.33
CA CYS A 7 21.11 -18.03 -9.05
C CYS A 7 22.01 -16.78 -9.18
N ALA A 8 22.78 -16.67 -10.26
CA ALA A 8 23.63 -15.51 -10.54
C ALA A 8 22.82 -14.31 -11.06
N ILE A 9 21.75 -14.56 -11.81
CA ILE A 9 20.87 -13.52 -12.36
C ILE A 9 20.03 -12.89 -11.23
N VAL A 10 19.49 -13.71 -10.32
CA VAL A 10 18.69 -13.21 -9.17
C VAL A 10 19.55 -12.37 -8.22
N LYS A 11 20.82 -12.73 -7.99
CA LYS A 11 21.72 -11.93 -7.15
C LYS A 11 22.13 -10.61 -7.79
N ARG A 12 22.23 -10.53 -9.13
CA ARG A 12 22.57 -9.29 -9.84
C ARG A 12 21.38 -8.32 -9.93
N THR A 13 20.15 -8.81 -10.05
CA THR A 13 18.95 -7.97 -10.08
C THR A 13 18.62 -7.39 -8.70
N ALA A 14 18.82 -8.15 -7.62
CA ALA A 14 18.62 -7.64 -6.25
C ALA A 14 19.63 -6.54 -5.89
N ALA A 15 20.89 -6.63 -6.36
CA ALA A 15 21.91 -5.61 -6.13
C ALA A 15 21.66 -4.31 -6.91
N LEU A 16 21.06 -4.38 -8.10
CA LEU A 16 20.76 -3.21 -8.92
C LEU A 16 19.59 -2.39 -8.38
N VAL A 17 18.60 -3.01 -7.74
CA VAL A 17 17.49 -2.30 -7.09
C VAL A 17 17.98 -1.54 -5.84
N PHE A 18 19.00 -2.04 -5.14
CA PHE A 18 19.56 -1.38 -3.97
C PHE A 18 20.46 -0.17 -4.34
N LEU A 19 21.10 -0.20 -5.49
CA LEU A 19 21.98 0.89 -5.96
C LEU A 19 21.23 2.05 -6.62
N ALA A 20 20.04 1.83 -7.16
CA ALA A 20 19.22 2.90 -7.75
C ALA A 20 18.53 3.79 -6.68
N GLY A 21 18.46 3.37 -5.42
CA GLY A 21 17.94 4.16 -4.30
C GLY A 21 18.92 5.17 -3.70
N CYS A 22 20.22 5.13 -4.08
CA CYS A 22 21.25 5.94 -3.45
C CYS A 22 21.31 7.44 -3.89
N PRO A 23 20.94 7.85 -5.12
CA PRO A 23 21.03 9.27 -5.49
C PRO A 23 19.90 10.14 -4.94
N LEU A 24 18.80 9.59 -4.43
CA LEU A 24 17.70 10.37 -3.86
C LEU A 24 18.02 10.97 -2.49
N LEU A 25 19.04 10.49 -1.80
CA LEU A 25 19.47 11.00 -0.49
C LEU A 25 20.28 12.31 -0.57
N SER A 26 20.80 12.67 -1.73
CA SER A 26 21.65 13.86 -1.89
C SER A 26 20.90 15.12 -2.34
N ALA A 27 19.68 15.01 -2.81
CA ALA A 27 18.85 16.17 -3.16
C ALA A 27 18.12 16.70 -1.91
N GLN A 28 18.88 17.24 -0.94
CA GLN A 28 18.32 17.98 0.21
C GLN A 28 17.76 19.34 -0.24
N ARG A 29 16.81 19.37 -1.16
CA ARG A 29 15.92 20.52 -1.25
C ARG A 29 15.07 20.47 0.02
N GLN A 30 15.20 21.51 0.84
CA GLN A 30 14.35 21.69 2.02
C GLN A 30 12.92 21.90 1.52
N PHE A 31 12.14 20.81 1.49
CA PHE A 31 10.71 20.95 1.26
C PHE A 31 10.12 21.69 2.47
N PRO A 32 9.44 22.82 2.26
CA PRO A 32 8.84 23.60 3.35
C PRO A 32 7.73 22.84 4.06
N ILE A 33 7.16 21.84 3.41
CA ILE A 33 6.09 20.97 3.93
C ILE A 33 6.67 19.57 4.11
N PRO A 34 6.46 18.91 5.27
CA PRO A 34 6.91 17.55 5.48
C PRO A 34 6.18 16.59 4.53
N VAL A 35 6.97 15.82 3.79
CA VAL A 35 6.47 14.74 2.93
C VAL A 35 6.84 13.42 3.58
N GLU A 36 5.90 12.51 3.67
CA GLU A 36 6.14 11.15 4.14
C GLU A 36 5.91 10.16 3.00
N VAL A 37 6.81 9.21 2.89
CA VAL A 37 6.69 8.09 1.95
C VAL A 37 6.77 6.81 2.76
N TRP A 38 5.89 5.86 2.51
CA TRP A 38 5.90 4.57 3.19
C TRP A 38 5.87 3.41 2.23
N GLY A 39 6.35 2.28 2.72
CA GLY A 39 6.24 1.02 2.01
C GLY A 39 6.29 -0.15 2.98
N GLY A 40 5.54 -1.18 2.67
CA GLY A 40 5.47 -2.33 3.55
C GLY A 40 4.62 -3.48 3.02
N TYR A 41 4.42 -4.44 3.91
CA TYR A 41 3.59 -5.61 3.69
C TYR A 41 2.11 -5.28 3.89
N SER A 42 1.27 -5.89 3.08
CA SER A 42 -0.18 -5.76 3.16
C SER A 42 -0.87 -7.12 3.04
N TYR A 43 -1.86 -7.31 3.88
CA TYR A 43 -2.74 -8.46 3.92
C TYR A 43 -4.16 -8.00 3.61
N LEU A 44 -4.82 -8.65 2.67
CA LEU A 44 -6.19 -8.35 2.28
C LEU A 44 -7.07 -9.59 2.49
N ARG A 45 -8.12 -9.43 3.29
CA ARG A 45 -9.22 -10.37 3.38
C ARG A 45 -10.32 -9.94 2.43
N PHE A 46 -10.44 -10.65 1.34
CA PHE A 46 -11.36 -10.38 0.25
C PHE A 46 -12.66 -11.16 0.42
N GLU A 47 -13.81 -10.47 0.36
CA GLU A 47 -15.13 -11.09 0.44
C GLU A 47 -15.47 -11.76 -0.90
N ALA A 48 -15.10 -13.04 -1.04
CA ALA A 48 -15.30 -13.80 -2.28
C ALA A 48 -16.64 -14.56 -2.34
N SER A 49 -17.39 -14.62 -1.23
CA SER A 49 -18.65 -15.36 -1.13
C SER A 49 -19.70 -14.91 -2.15
N LYS A 50 -19.72 -13.60 -2.46
CA LYS A 50 -20.62 -13.02 -3.47
C LYS A 50 -20.24 -13.34 -4.92
N LEU A 51 -19.03 -13.83 -5.14
CA LEU A 51 -18.52 -14.25 -6.46
C LEU A 51 -18.66 -15.78 -6.69
N GLY A 52 -19.32 -16.49 -5.76
CA GLY A 52 -19.55 -17.94 -5.88
C GLY A 52 -18.42 -18.79 -5.32
N PHE A 53 -17.45 -18.23 -4.62
CA PHE A 53 -16.44 -18.98 -3.88
C PHE A 53 -17.01 -19.44 -2.53
N ALA A 54 -16.63 -20.64 -2.08
CA ALA A 54 -17.10 -21.20 -0.82
C ALA A 54 -16.62 -20.42 0.42
N ASP A 55 -15.44 -19.79 0.34
CA ASP A 55 -14.78 -19.08 1.43
C ASP A 55 -14.23 -17.73 0.99
N ASN A 56 -13.98 -16.85 1.98
CA ASN A 56 -13.26 -15.61 1.76
C ASN A 56 -11.82 -15.88 1.33
N LEU A 57 -11.34 -15.14 0.34
CA LEU A 57 -9.97 -15.26 -0.13
C LEU A 57 -9.03 -14.39 0.69
N THR A 58 -7.86 -14.94 0.97
CA THR A 58 -6.75 -14.23 1.59
C THR A 58 -5.71 -13.90 0.53
N LEU A 59 -5.41 -12.62 0.39
CA LEU A 59 -4.39 -12.12 -0.52
C LEU A 59 -3.27 -11.45 0.29
N ASN A 60 -2.03 -11.76 -0.10
CA ASN A 60 -0.84 -11.14 0.46
C ASN A 60 -0.22 -10.20 -0.58
N GLY A 61 0.44 -9.14 -0.10
CA GLY A 61 0.99 -8.21 -1.05
C GLY A 61 1.76 -7.07 -0.42
N PHE A 62 1.78 -5.95 -1.10
CA PHE A 62 2.46 -4.74 -0.67
C PHE A 62 1.52 -3.55 -0.58
N ASN A 63 1.91 -2.57 0.23
CA ASN A 63 1.32 -1.25 0.30
C ASN A 63 2.43 -0.20 0.22
N LEU A 64 2.27 0.75 -0.67
CA LEU A 64 3.15 1.90 -0.86
C LEU A 64 2.32 3.17 -0.83
N GLY A 65 2.89 4.25 -0.39
CA GLY A 65 2.19 5.53 -0.48
C GLY A 65 3.02 6.72 -0.08
N ALA A 66 2.40 7.87 -0.20
CA ALA A 66 2.98 9.15 0.21
C ALA A 66 1.89 10.02 0.85
N SER A 67 2.29 10.89 1.77
CA SER A 67 1.37 11.86 2.36
C SER A 67 2.05 13.20 2.67
N LEU A 68 1.20 14.19 2.74
CA LEU A 68 1.47 15.50 3.34
C LEU A 68 0.67 15.55 4.66
N PRO A 69 1.22 15.06 5.77
CA PRO A 69 0.43 14.72 6.96
C PRO A 69 -0.10 15.91 7.75
N ASN A 70 0.41 17.11 7.51
CA ASN A 70 0.07 18.31 8.26
C ASN A 70 0.08 19.56 7.36
N LEU A 71 -0.90 19.67 6.50
CA LEU A 71 -1.14 20.88 5.72
C LEU A 71 -1.82 21.96 6.58
N TYR A 72 -2.78 21.55 7.43
CA TYR A 72 -3.49 22.43 8.34
C TYR A 72 -3.93 21.64 9.59
N GLU A 73 -3.39 21.96 10.78
CA GLU A 73 -3.78 21.41 12.09
C GLU A 73 -3.97 19.89 12.15
N GLY A 74 -3.03 19.15 11.56
CA GLY A 74 -3.08 17.68 11.48
C GLY A 74 -3.83 17.13 10.27
N LEU A 75 -4.58 17.99 9.55
CA LEU A 75 -5.21 17.61 8.30
C LEU A 75 -4.19 17.59 7.17
N GLY A 76 -4.23 16.57 6.37
CA GLY A 76 -3.33 16.35 5.25
C GLY A 76 -4.00 15.60 4.11
N VAL A 77 -3.18 15.18 3.16
CA VAL A 77 -3.60 14.38 2.01
C VAL A 77 -2.67 13.18 1.88
N ALA A 78 -3.23 12.03 1.53
CA ALA A 78 -2.48 10.80 1.30
C ALA A 78 -2.80 10.21 -0.07
N VAL A 79 -1.80 9.55 -0.64
CA VAL A 79 -1.92 8.67 -1.82
C VAL A 79 -1.49 7.28 -1.38
N ASP A 80 -2.26 6.28 -1.74
CA ASP A 80 -2.05 4.88 -1.38
C ASP A 80 -2.12 4.00 -2.63
N ILE A 81 -1.11 3.16 -2.79
CA ILE A 81 -1.01 2.18 -3.88
C ILE A 81 -0.79 0.83 -3.24
N SER A 82 -1.63 -0.14 -3.56
CA SER A 82 -1.45 -1.50 -3.07
C SER A 82 -1.64 -2.54 -4.15
N GLY A 83 -0.92 -3.65 -4.00
CA GLY A 83 -1.07 -4.82 -4.85
C GLY A 83 -1.14 -6.07 -3.98
N HIS A 84 -2.15 -6.90 -4.23
CA HIS A 84 -2.42 -8.11 -3.46
C HIS A 84 -2.55 -9.30 -4.40
N TYR A 85 -2.03 -10.43 -3.99
CA TYR A 85 -1.87 -11.59 -4.84
C TYR A 85 -2.29 -12.87 -4.12
N THR A 86 -2.94 -13.75 -4.87
CA THR A 86 -3.14 -15.15 -4.53
C THR A 86 -2.96 -16.01 -5.79
N ALA A 87 -3.01 -17.32 -5.67
CA ALA A 87 -2.87 -18.22 -6.82
C ALA A 87 -3.92 -17.97 -7.94
N SER A 88 -5.10 -17.51 -7.57
CA SER A 88 -6.25 -17.36 -8.46
C SER A 88 -6.63 -15.91 -8.78
N MET A 89 -6.07 -14.93 -8.06
CA MET A 89 -6.50 -13.52 -8.17
C MET A 89 -5.36 -12.55 -7.87
N GLU A 90 -5.39 -11.44 -8.57
CA GLU A 90 -4.57 -10.25 -8.28
C GLU A 90 -5.49 -9.03 -8.15
N GLU A 91 -5.23 -8.18 -7.16
CA GLU A 91 -5.94 -6.92 -6.96
C GLU A 91 -4.95 -5.78 -6.82
N TYR A 92 -5.16 -4.70 -7.56
CA TYR A 92 -4.38 -3.46 -7.49
C TYR A 92 -5.29 -2.30 -7.16
N ASN A 93 -4.88 -1.47 -6.20
CA ASN A 93 -5.61 -0.28 -5.79
C ASN A 93 -4.74 0.97 -5.96
N PHE A 94 -5.35 2.05 -6.43
CA PHE A 94 -4.79 3.40 -6.44
C PHE A 94 -5.81 4.35 -5.84
N LEU A 95 -5.48 4.90 -4.67
CA LEU A 95 -6.38 5.68 -3.85
C LEU A 95 -5.73 7.01 -3.45
N VAL A 96 -6.53 8.06 -3.30
CA VAL A 96 -6.11 9.37 -2.82
C VAL A 96 -7.21 9.97 -1.97
N GLY A 97 -6.84 10.74 -0.95
CA GLY A 97 -7.84 11.42 -0.13
C GLY A 97 -7.30 12.09 1.10
N PRO A 98 -8.19 12.69 1.91
CA PRO A 98 -7.82 13.35 3.15
C PRO A 98 -7.33 12.35 4.20
N GLN A 99 -6.38 12.82 5.00
CA GLN A 99 -5.85 12.14 6.17
C GLN A 99 -5.79 13.13 7.34
N TYR A 100 -6.21 12.71 8.51
CA TYR A 100 -6.03 13.45 9.76
C TYR A 100 -5.06 12.71 10.66
N SER A 101 -4.09 13.41 11.22
CA SER A 101 -3.03 12.85 12.07
C SER A 101 -2.96 13.56 13.41
N TYR A 102 -2.85 12.77 14.48
CA TYR A 102 -2.72 13.25 15.84
C TYR A 102 -1.59 12.52 16.57
N SER A 103 -0.70 13.24 17.24
CA SER A 103 0.42 12.66 17.99
C SER A 103 0.09 12.62 19.48
N TRP A 104 0.24 11.44 20.11
CA TRP A 104 0.00 11.21 21.51
C TRP A 104 0.99 10.21 22.09
N HIS A 105 1.62 10.55 23.22
CA HIS A 105 2.59 9.72 23.93
C HIS A 105 3.71 9.13 23.05
N GLY A 106 4.22 9.91 22.10
CA GLY A 106 5.31 9.47 21.22
C GLY A 106 4.88 8.60 20.04
N ALA A 107 3.62 8.21 19.95
CA ALA A 107 3.02 7.57 18.77
C ALA A 107 2.20 8.58 17.96
N ARG A 108 2.05 8.34 16.68
CA ARG A 108 1.17 9.11 15.83
C ARG A 108 0.02 8.23 15.34
N PHE A 109 -1.19 8.64 15.67
CA PHE A 109 -2.43 8.07 15.21
C PHE A 109 -2.90 8.84 13.98
N TYR A 110 -3.44 8.13 13.01
CA TYR A 110 -4.06 8.77 11.85
C TYR A 110 -5.31 8.03 11.42
N GLY A 111 -6.23 8.79 10.82
CA GLY A 111 -7.39 8.27 10.11
C GLY A 111 -7.45 8.85 8.71
N HIS A 112 -7.97 8.11 7.75
CA HIS A 112 -8.10 8.58 6.38
C HIS A 112 -9.39 8.07 5.70
N GLY A 113 -9.86 8.87 4.73
CA GLY A 113 -10.86 8.47 3.78
C GLY A 113 -10.29 8.61 2.38
N LEU A 114 -10.02 7.49 1.72
CA LEU A 114 -9.39 7.48 0.40
C LEU A 114 -10.38 6.97 -0.64
N PHE A 115 -10.29 7.53 -1.85
CA PHE A 115 -11.12 7.13 -2.99
C PHE A 115 -10.27 7.03 -4.25
N GLY A 116 -10.68 6.18 -5.17
CA GLY A 116 -9.94 5.99 -6.41
C GLY A 116 -10.43 4.83 -7.24
N LYS A 117 -9.48 4.07 -7.74
CA LYS A 117 -9.73 2.94 -8.65
C LYS A 117 -9.05 1.68 -8.15
N ALA A 118 -9.74 0.57 -8.38
CA ALA A 118 -9.18 -0.77 -8.25
C ALA A 118 -9.24 -1.50 -9.60
N ARG A 119 -8.38 -2.49 -9.74
CA ARG A 119 -8.35 -3.41 -10.87
C ARG A 119 -8.08 -4.80 -10.37
N ASP A 120 -8.97 -5.71 -10.69
CA ASP A 120 -8.84 -7.13 -10.40
C ASP A 120 -8.43 -7.89 -11.64
N ARG A 121 -7.72 -9.00 -11.44
CA ARG A 121 -7.39 -9.98 -12.47
C ARG A 121 -7.69 -11.35 -11.91
N LEU A 122 -8.53 -12.08 -12.60
CA LEU A 122 -8.87 -13.47 -12.26
C LEU A 122 -8.11 -14.42 -13.20
N ARG A 123 -7.54 -15.47 -12.63
CA ARG A 123 -6.93 -16.56 -13.40
C ARG A 123 -7.97 -17.62 -13.64
N GLN A 124 -8.24 -17.92 -14.92
CA GLN A 124 -9.11 -19.02 -15.27
C GLN A 124 -8.45 -20.37 -14.94
N PRO A 125 -9.20 -21.33 -14.37
CA PRO A 125 -8.70 -22.68 -14.15
C PRO A 125 -8.20 -23.30 -15.46
N GLY A 126 -6.96 -23.81 -15.45
CA GLY A 126 -6.36 -24.49 -16.61
C GLY A 126 -5.68 -23.60 -17.65
N THR A 127 -5.63 -22.28 -17.44
CA THR A 127 -4.88 -21.35 -18.28
C THR A 127 -3.87 -20.53 -17.47
N THR A 128 -2.80 -20.10 -18.16
CA THR A 128 -1.85 -19.13 -17.59
C THR A 128 -2.28 -17.68 -17.82
N ASN A 129 -3.39 -17.48 -18.55
CA ASN A 129 -3.86 -16.15 -18.90
C ASN A 129 -4.65 -15.54 -17.73
N LEU A 130 -4.30 -14.30 -17.39
CA LEU A 130 -5.03 -13.45 -16.48
C LEU A 130 -6.02 -12.61 -17.28
N GLU A 131 -7.30 -12.78 -17.05
CA GLU A 131 -8.31 -11.89 -17.60
C GLU A 131 -8.43 -10.64 -16.72
N PRO A 132 -8.07 -9.46 -17.24
CA PRO A 132 -8.21 -8.22 -16.50
C PRO A 132 -9.68 -7.82 -16.42
N SER A 133 -10.12 -7.43 -15.22
CA SER A 133 -11.35 -6.66 -15.09
C SER A 133 -11.15 -5.23 -15.56
N ASP A 134 -12.23 -4.53 -15.85
CA ASP A 134 -12.21 -3.10 -16.04
C ASP A 134 -11.84 -2.38 -14.73
N LEU A 135 -11.33 -1.14 -14.88
CA LEU A 135 -11.08 -0.27 -13.74
C LEU A 135 -12.41 0.11 -13.06
N HIS A 136 -12.56 -0.29 -11.82
CA HIS A 136 -13.75 0.00 -11.02
C HIS A 136 -13.45 0.94 -9.85
N LYS A 137 -14.51 1.50 -9.27
CA LYS A 137 -14.40 2.43 -8.13
C LYS A 137 -13.96 1.69 -6.87
N ALA A 138 -13.11 2.34 -6.09
CA ALA A 138 -12.66 1.85 -4.80
C ALA A 138 -12.66 2.99 -3.77
N ILE A 139 -13.05 2.66 -2.54
CA ILE A 139 -13.05 3.56 -1.38
C ILE A 139 -12.42 2.82 -0.22
N ALA A 140 -11.51 3.47 0.48
CA ALA A 140 -10.95 2.94 1.72
C ALA A 140 -11.22 3.92 2.87
N LEU A 141 -11.76 3.40 3.95
CA LEU A 141 -11.94 4.11 5.22
C LEU A 141 -11.12 3.39 6.28
N GLY A 142 -10.19 4.09 6.91
CA GLY A 142 -9.31 3.42 7.85
C GLY A 142 -8.38 4.37 8.56
N GLY A 143 -7.32 3.78 9.11
CA GLY A 143 -6.32 4.50 9.85
C GLY A 143 -5.28 3.58 10.45
N GLY A 144 -4.39 4.15 11.25
CA GLY A 144 -3.31 3.37 11.82
C GLY A 144 -2.50 4.09 12.86
N VAL A 145 -1.43 3.42 13.28
CA VAL A 145 -0.51 3.90 14.30
C VAL A 145 0.90 3.82 13.74
N ASP A 146 1.59 4.95 13.77
CA ASP A 146 2.99 5.09 13.39
C ASP A 146 3.83 5.38 14.64
N VAL A 147 4.90 4.61 14.84
CA VAL A 147 5.85 4.76 15.94
C VAL A 147 7.13 5.39 15.40
N PRO A 148 7.52 6.59 15.84
CA PRO A 148 8.77 7.20 15.44
C PRO A 148 9.97 6.39 15.91
N LEU A 149 10.90 6.08 15.00
CA LEU A 149 12.18 5.43 15.28
C LEU A 149 13.34 6.43 15.33
N GLY A 150 13.06 7.69 14.99
CA GLY A 150 14.01 8.78 14.93
C GLY A 150 13.44 9.99 14.20
N GLU A 151 14.30 10.92 13.82
CA GLU A 151 13.85 12.17 13.18
C GLU A 151 13.24 11.93 11.78
N ARG A 152 13.77 10.97 11.03
CA ARG A 152 13.42 10.72 9.64
C ARG A 152 12.66 9.42 9.40
N PHE A 153 12.73 8.47 10.33
CA PHE A 153 12.15 7.15 10.19
C PHE A 153 11.03 6.93 11.18
N SER A 154 9.99 6.27 10.74
CA SER A 154 8.91 5.77 11.60
C SER A 154 8.55 4.36 11.15
N PHE A 155 8.02 3.58 12.06
CA PHE A 155 7.46 2.26 11.79
C PHE A 155 5.94 2.37 11.84
N ARG A 156 5.27 1.99 10.77
CA ARG A 156 3.83 1.80 10.76
C ARG A 156 3.52 0.47 11.43
N ALA A 157 3.14 0.53 12.70
CA ALA A 157 2.86 -0.67 13.48
C ALA A 157 1.66 -1.42 12.90
N VAL A 158 0.61 -0.68 12.55
CA VAL A 158 -0.58 -1.21 11.92
C VAL A 158 -1.30 -0.11 11.14
N GLN A 159 -1.81 -0.45 9.98
CA GLN A 159 -2.86 0.25 9.27
C GLN A 159 -4.00 -0.74 9.05
N ALA A 160 -5.22 -0.35 9.34
CA ALA A 160 -6.41 -1.16 9.12
C ALA A 160 -7.41 -0.34 8.29
N ASP A 161 -7.83 -0.90 7.16
CA ASP A 161 -8.74 -0.26 6.23
C ASP A 161 -9.92 -1.15 5.91
N TYR A 162 -11.09 -0.55 5.89
CA TYR A 162 -12.29 -1.11 5.28
C TYR A 162 -12.32 -0.65 3.82
N LEU A 163 -12.08 -1.58 2.92
CA LEU A 163 -11.97 -1.33 1.48
C LEU A 163 -13.24 -1.79 0.78
N ILE A 164 -13.93 -0.85 0.15
CA ILE A 164 -15.14 -1.09 -0.65
C ILE A 164 -14.73 -1.00 -2.11
N THR A 165 -14.90 -2.09 -2.85
CA THR A 165 -14.64 -2.17 -4.28
C THR A 165 -15.90 -2.60 -5.02
N ASN A 166 -16.03 -2.21 -6.29
CA ASN A 166 -17.15 -2.64 -7.14
C ASN A 166 -16.60 -3.45 -8.31
N ALA A 167 -16.26 -4.70 -8.05
CA ALA A 167 -15.73 -5.60 -9.06
C ALA A 167 -16.87 -6.39 -9.73
N PHE A 168 -16.82 -6.52 -11.05
CA PHE A 168 -17.81 -7.26 -11.85
C PHE A 168 -19.27 -6.85 -11.60
N GLY A 169 -19.51 -5.57 -11.26
CA GLY A 169 -20.84 -5.06 -10.93
C GLY A 169 -21.35 -5.42 -9.52
N ILE A 170 -20.52 -6.08 -8.71
CA ILE A 170 -20.85 -6.50 -7.34
C ILE A 170 -20.03 -5.68 -6.35
N THR A 171 -20.71 -5.06 -5.38
CA THR A 171 -20.03 -4.37 -4.29
C THR A 171 -19.45 -5.38 -3.30
N GLN A 172 -18.17 -5.26 -3.04
CA GLN A 172 -17.40 -6.11 -2.14
C GLN A 172 -16.91 -5.30 -0.95
N HIS A 173 -16.83 -5.95 0.20
CA HIS A 173 -16.42 -5.38 1.47
C HIS A 173 -15.21 -6.12 1.99
N ASN A 174 -14.04 -5.51 1.85
CA ASN A 174 -12.77 -6.14 2.13
C ASN A 174 -12.13 -5.52 3.38
N LEU A 175 -11.35 -6.28 4.12
CA LEU A 175 -10.53 -5.80 5.22
C LEU A 175 -9.06 -5.89 4.83
N ARG A 176 -8.36 -4.75 4.87
CA ARG A 176 -6.94 -4.65 4.58
C ARG A 176 -6.16 -4.30 5.85
N PHE A 177 -5.08 -5.02 6.10
CA PHE A 177 -4.12 -4.73 7.16
C PHE A 177 -2.74 -4.55 6.57
N SER A 178 -2.03 -3.50 6.97
CA SER A 178 -0.69 -3.22 6.45
C SER A 178 0.25 -2.81 7.58
N THR A 179 1.53 -3.11 7.38
CA THR A 179 2.63 -2.68 8.26
C THR A 179 3.84 -2.32 7.39
N GLY A 180 4.71 -1.42 7.87
CA GLY A 180 5.85 -1.01 7.04
C GLY A 180 6.70 0.08 7.63
N LEU A 181 7.60 0.60 6.80
CA LEU A 181 8.49 1.70 7.16
C LEU A 181 8.05 2.99 6.49
N ILE A 182 8.23 4.09 7.20
CA ILE A 182 7.94 5.45 6.75
C ILE A 182 9.25 6.24 6.76
N VAL A 183 9.50 6.94 5.67
CA VAL A 183 10.61 7.90 5.56
C VAL A 183 10.03 9.30 5.45
N ARG A 184 10.50 10.20 6.29
CA ARG A 184 10.07 11.60 6.32
C ARG A 184 11.11 12.50 5.67
N PHE A 185 10.65 13.34 4.74
CA PHE A 185 11.42 14.37 4.06
C PHE A 185 10.89 15.74 4.48
N GLY A 186 11.79 16.70 4.66
CA GLY A 186 11.45 18.07 5.08
C GLY A 186 11.66 18.30 6.57
N LYS A 187 11.51 19.57 7.01
CA LYS A 187 11.65 19.95 8.45
C LYS A 187 10.35 19.74 9.17
N LYS A 188 10.45 19.18 10.38
CA LYS A 188 9.35 19.21 11.36
C LYS A 188 9.20 20.66 11.81
N LYS A 189 8.03 21.27 11.61
CA LYS A 189 7.66 22.52 12.27
C LYS A 189 7.37 22.28 13.74
#